data_6ebc01928a5cd649eb06cb90850094c5
#
_entry.id   6ebc01928a5cd649eb06cb90850094c5
#
_cell.length_a   1.000
_cell.length_b   1.000
_cell.length_c   1.000
_cell.angle_alpha   90.00
_cell.angle_beta   90.00
_cell.angle_gamma   90.00
#
_symmetry.space_group_name_H-M   'P 1'
#
loop_
_entity.id
_entity.type
_entity.pdbx_description
1 polymer ?
#
loop_
_entity_poly.entity_id
_entity_poly.type
_entity_poly.pdbx_seq_one_letter_code
_entity_poly.pdbx_strand_id
1 'polypeptide(L)'
;MSVRLRFNTASTEQATEITRPAALLVTGRVVGLVASFAIGIVLARIFAPATFGTYKQFFLLYGTLYGLAQLGMAESLYYFVPRNTSRTPRYVCNALITLAVAGLACLAALYLWRTQIAQRLTNTALADYMGLAGLFLTFMLMSTVLEIVMVSRKKHLMAAVTYACSDIVRTLFFVVPAFAFLSLRAVFIGATTFAALRVMLVIVAIWRQYGREFRIDFGLWKEQLSYALPFALAVGVEVIQQNYHQYVVASNFDAATFAIYAVGCLQIPLVDMIMTSTVNVMMVKMAEDASHGAETVALWHETISRLAFLMVPLSVFLFVIARALIVTLYTVTYSASVPIFMVWALTILPSIFAVNAVLRVFAQTRFLLVMNLMRLAMVAVLIGWFLSTFGMSGAVLVTLVSTTLVNLVGVARIAHLLHLSFRDALPWSRLAGVFLRATVAALPVLWIARAWGPQPIVALAASGVAYGAVYFGLSYSMVRVKADPTAALVPVESGFSRT
;
A
#
# COMPACT_ATOMS: atom_id res chain seq x y z
N MET A 1 -28.59 -49.55 -25.34
CA MET A 1 -27.23 -49.52 -24.81
C MET A 1 -27.00 -48.11 -24.25
N SER A 2 -27.29 -47.89 -22.97
CA SER A 2 -27.30 -46.56 -22.32
C SER A 2 -25.97 -46.32 -21.64
N VAL A 3 -25.20 -45.37 -22.18
CA VAL A 3 -23.97 -44.89 -21.54
C VAL A 3 -24.34 -43.84 -20.50
N ARG A 4 -24.28 -44.21 -19.22
CA ARG A 4 -24.36 -43.28 -18.08
C ARG A 4 -23.03 -42.55 -17.96
N LEU A 5 -23.03 -41.27 -18.27
CA LEU A 5 -21.95 -40.33 -17.91
C LEU A 5 -21.86 -40.23 -16.37
N ARG A 6 -20.83 -40.85 -15.80
CA ARG A 6 -20.45 -40.61 -14.40
C ARG A 6 -19.77 -39.23 -14.35
N PHE A 7 -20.49 -38.23 -13.87
CA PHE A 7 -19.87 -36.96 -13.47
C PHE A 7 -18.90 -37.24 -12.31
N ASN A 8 -17.67 -36.81 -12.52
CA ASN A 8 -16.53 -37.10 -11.65
C ASN A 8 -16.65 -36.26 -10.36
N THR A 9 -17.15 -36.87 -9.27
CA THR A 9 -17.27 -36.26 -7.93
C THR A 9 -15.92 -35.92 -7.29
N ALA A 10 -14.80 -36.49 -7.79
CA ALA A 10 -13.47 -36.25 -7.30
C ALA A 10 -12.96 -34.80 -7.58
N SER A 11 -13.47 -34.14 -8.62
CA SER A 11 -13.05 -32.75 -8.93
C SER A 11 -13.70 -31.72 -8.00
N THR A 12 -14.85 -32.00 -7.45
CA THR A 12 -15.57 -31.11 -6.51
C THR A 12 -15.03 -31.24 -5.09
N GLU A 13 -14.58 -32.42 -4.67
CA GLU A 13 -13.92 -32.59 -3.36
C GLU A 13 -12.54 -31.98 -3.33
N GLN A 14 -11.73 -32.15 -4.38
CA GLN A 14 -10.42 -31.47 -4.49
C GLN A 14 -10.54 -29.95 -4.57
N ALA A 15 -11.56 -29.40 -5.24
CA ALA A 15 -11.82 -27.97 -5.27
C ALA A 15 -12.20 -27.43 -3.88
N THR A 16 -12.96 -28.22 -3.09
CA THR A 16 -13.37 -27.83 -1.72
C THR A 16 -12.22 -27.96 -0.72
N GLU A 17 -11.30 -28.91 -0.88
CA GLU A 17 -10.10 -29.05 -0.05
C GLU A 17 -9.10 -27.89 -0.23
N ILE A 18 -9.02 -27.30 -1.41
CA ILE A 18 -8.10 -26.17 -1.69
C ILE A 18 -8.74 -24.83 -1.29
N THR A 19 -10.08 -24.70 -1.40
CA THR A 19 -10.78 -23.44 -1.13
C THR A 19 -10.87 -23.10 0.36
N ARG A 20 -11.04 -24.08 1.25
CA ARG A 20 -11.09 -23.85 2.71
C ARG A 20 -9.78 -23.26 3.30
N PRO A 21 -8.60 -23.84 3.03
CA PRO A 21 -7.33 -23.23 3.50
C PRO A 21 -7.09 -21.86 2.91
N ALA A 22 -7.41 -21.65 1.63
CA ALA A 22 -7.25 -20.35 0.98
C ALA A 22 -8.19 -19.28 1.60
N ALA A 23 -9.45 -19.62 1.86
CA ALA A 23 -10.39 -18.72 2.51
C ALA A 23 -9.97 -18.37 3.95
N LEU A 24 -9.51 -19.35 4.74
CA LEU A 24 -8.98 -19.12 6.08
C LEU A 24 -7.77 -18.18 6.09
N LEU A 25 -6.90 -18.31 5.08
CA LEU A 25 -5.72 -17.45 4.92
C LEU A 25 -6.10 -16.00 4.59
N VAL A 26 -7.01 -15.82 3.63
CA VAL A 26 -7.51 -14.49 3.27
C VAL A 26 -8.17 -13.83 4.48
N THR A 27 -9.03 -14.58 5.18
CA THR A 27 -9.70 -14.09 6.39
C THR A 27 -8.70 -13.72 7.48
N GLY A 28 -7.71 -14.57 7.76
CA GLY A 28 -6.66 -14.29 8.74
C GLY A 28 -5.85 -13.05 8.37
N ARG A 29 -5.51 -12.87 7.09
CA ARG A 29 -4.79 -11.70 6.61
C ARG A 29 -5.62 -10.42 6.72
N VAL A 30 -6.90 -10.47 6.41
CA VAL A 30 -7.82 -9.32 6.58
C VAL A 30 -7.97 -8.96 8.06
N VAL A 31 -8.15 -9.96 8.94
CA VAL A 31 -8.23 -9.72 10.40
C VAL A 31 -6.94 -9.08 10.93
N GLY A 32 -5.77 -9.59 10.55
CA GLY A 32 -4.48 -9.01 10.94
C GLY A 32 -4.32 -7.57 10.45
N LEU A 33 -4.74 -7.29 9.23
CA LEU A 33 -4.69 -5.96 8.62
C LEU A 33 -5.63 -4.97 9.33
N VAL A 34 -6.85 -5.39 9.64
CA VAL A 34 -7.81 -4.59 10.43
C VAL A 34 -7.28 -4.33 11.84
N ALA A 35 -6.73 -5.35 12.49
CA ALA A 35 -6.13 -5.22 13.81
C ALA A 35 -4.98 -4.20 13.81
N SER A 36 -4.10 -4.26 12.82
CA SER A 36 -2.99 -3.31 12.65
C SER A 36 -3.46 -1.88 12.38
N PHE A 37 -4.51 -1.73 11.57
CA PHE A 37 -5.13 -0.43 11.29
C PHE A 37 -5.77 0.17 12.55
N ALA A 38 -6.37 -0.66 13.40
CA ALA A 38 -6.98 -0.25 14.64
C ALA A 38 -5.99 0.34 15.66
N ILE A 39 -4.70 -0.01 15.61
CA ILE A 39 -3.69 0.56 16.53
C ILE A 39 -3.71 2.09 16.47
N GLY A 40 -3.64 2.67 15.27
CA GLY A 40 -3.62 4.13 15.11
C GLY A 40 -4.89 4.79 15.63
N ILE A 41 -6.06 4.17 15.41
CA ILE A 41 -7.36 4.67 15.88
C ILE A 41 -7.43 4.64 17.41
N VAL A 42 -7.06 3.51 18.01
CA VAL A 42 -7.09 3.33 19.47
C VAL A 42 -6.16 4.31 20.17
N LEU A 43 -4.92 4.45 19.68
CA LEU A 43 -3.94 5.36 20.27
C LEU A 43 -4.33 6.83 20.14
N ALA A 44 -4.97 7.23 19.02
CA ALA A 44 -5.48 8.60 18.85
C ALA A 44 -6.64 8.94 19.79
N ARG A 45 -7.36 7.92 20.30
CA ARG A 45 -8.45 8.09 21.27
C ARG A 45 -7.99 8.10 22.71
N ILE A 46 -6.85 7.41 22.99
CA ILE A 46 -6.28 7.33 24.34
C ILE A 46 -5.40 8.55 24.63
N PHE A 47 -4.59 8.98 23.65
CA PHE A 47 -3.59 10.01 23.85
C PHE A 47 -4.04 11.38 23.35
N ALA A 48 -3.56 12.44 24.03
CA ALA A 48 -3.69 13.80 23.55
C ALA A 48 -2.98 13.95 22.17
N PRO A 49 -3.41 14.91 21.33
CA PRO A 49 -2.86 15.10 19.98
C PRO A 49 -1.34 15.24 19.94
N ALA A 50 -0.72 15.95 20.90
CA ALA A 50 0.73 16.10 20.94
C ALA A 50 1.47 14.75 21.19
N THR A 51 0.94 13.92 22.10
CA THR A 51 1.48 12.58 22.37
C THR A 51 1.28 11.64 21.19
N PHE A 52 0.11 11.69 20.55
CA PHE A 52 -0.16 10.92 19.34
C PHE A 52 0.66 11.40 18.15
N GLY A 53 0.96 12.71 18.06
CA GLY A 53 1.87 13.28 17.07
C GLY A 53 3.30 12.76 17.24
N THR A 54 3.78 12.65 18.48
CA THR A 54 5.08 12.04 18.79
C THR A 54 5.12 10.57 18.34
N TYR A 55 4.03 9.81 18.57
CA TYR A 55 3.87 8.45 18.03
C TYR A 55 3.95 8.44 16.50
N LYS A 56 3.28 9.34 15.82
CA LYS A 56 3.29 9.42 14.35
C LYS A 56 4.66 9.83 13.80
N GLN A 57 5.37 10.77 14.44
CA GLN A 57 6.74 11.13 14.04
C GLN A 57 7.74 9.99 14.26
N PHE A 58 7.59 9.22 15.35
CA PHE A 58 8.38 8.01 15.57
C PHE A 58 8.21 7.02 14.40
N PHE A 59 6.97 6.76 13.99
CA PHE A 59 6.69 5.84 12.89
C PHE A 59 7.03 6.40 11.50
N LEU A 60 7.04 7.71 11.32
CA LEU A 60 7.57 8.36 10.12
C LEU A 60 9.09 8.10 9.97
N LEU A 61 9.85 8.31 11.05
CA LEU A 61 11.28 8.00 11.07
C LEU A 61 11.54 6.51 10.87
N TYR A 62 10.83 5.67 11.61
CA TYR A 62 10.92 4.22 11.49
C TYR A 62 10.65 3.77 10.04
N GLY A 63 9.54 4.17 9.44
CA GLY A 63 9.15 3.73 8.09
C GLY A 63 10.15 4.17 7.02
N THR A 64 10.66 5.39 7.12
CA THR A 64 11.69 5.89 6.20
C THR A 64 13.00 5.14 6.35
N LEU A 65 13.51 4.99 7.56
CA LEU A 65 14.76 4.29 7.82
C LEU A 65 14.64 2.79 7.52
N TYR A 66 13.48 2.18 7.80
CA TYR A 66 13.22 0.79 7.45
C TYR A 66 13.32 0.55 5.94
N GLY A 67 12.70 1.41 5.13
CA GLY A 67 12.79 1.30 3.67
C GLY A 67 14.22 1.53 3.12
N LEU A 68 14.98 2.45 3.73
CA LEU A 68 16.37 2.74 3.32
C LEU A 68 17.36 1.67 3.78
N ALA A 69 17.23 1.20 5.04
CA ALA A 69 18.20 0.31 5.67
C ALA A 69 18.05 -1.16 5.26
N GLN A 70 16.99 -1.53 4.55
CA GLN A 70 16.87 -2.88 3.96
C GLN A 70 17.97 -3.17 2.91
N LEU A 71 18.50 -2.14 2.25
CA LEU A 71 19.55 -2.24 1.23
C LEU A 71 19.26 -3.31 0.14
N GLY A 72 17.99 -3.69 -0.04
CA GLY A 72 17.58 -4.77 -0.94
C GLY A 72 18.04 -6.17 -0.54
N MET A 73 18.68 -6.30 0.64
CA MET A 73 19.29 -7.58 1.07
C MET A 73 18.24 -8.65 1.39
N ALA A 74 17.12 -8.23 1.98
CA ALA A 74 16.00 -9.14 2.25
C ALA A 74 15.38 -9.63 0.93
N GLU A 75 15.09 -8.72 0.01
CA GLU A 75 14.48 -9.00 -1.30
C GLU A 75 15.39 -9.84 -2.20
N SER A 76 16.71 -9.70 -2.08
CA SER A 76 17.68 -10.53 -2.83
C SER A 76 17.49 -12.03 -2.59
N LEU A 77 16.95 -12.40 -1.41
CA LEU A 77 16.66 -13.80 -1.09
C LEU A 77 15.60 -14.43 -2.01
N TYR A 78 14.68 -13.64 -2.57
CA TYR A 78 13.73 -14.15 -3.57
C TYR A 78 14.42 -14.66 -4.84
N TYR A 79 15.59 -14.09 -5.16
CA TYR A 79 16.39 -14.50 -6.32
C TYR A 79 17.35 -15.66 -5.99
N PHE A 80 18.11 -15.56 -4.89
CA PHE A 80 19.18 -16.50 -4.59
C PHE A 80 18.70 -17.81 -3.95
N VAL A 81 17.68 -17.78 -3.10
CA VAL A 81 17.18 -18.97 -2.38
C VAL A 81 16.62 -20.05 -3.31
N PRO A 82 15.76 -19.74 -4.31
CA PRO A 82 15.24 -20.77 -5.22
C PRO A 82 16.30 -21.34 -6.15
N ARG A 83 17.33 -20.57 -6.51
CA ARG A 83 18.36 -20.95 -7.49
C ARG A 83 19.50 -21.77 -6.89
N ASN A 84 19.81 -21.54 -5.61
CA ASN A 84 20.97 -22.13 -4.94
C ASN A 84 20.59 -22.74 -3.58
N THR A 85 19.85 -23.83 -3.60
CA THR A 85 19.35 -24.48 -2.36
C THR A 85 20.46 -24.90 -1.41
N SER A 86 21.60 -25.36 -1.91
CA SER A 86 22.75 -25.76 -1.09
C SER A 86 23.49 -24.59 -0.42
N ARG A 87 23.45 -23.39 -1.01
CA ARG A 87 24.07 -22.17 -0.47
C ARG A 87 23.11 -21.26 0.28
N THR A 88 21.81 -21.62 0.32
CA THR A 88 20.76 -20.86 1.01
C THR A 88 21.13 -20.45 2.44
N PRO A 89 21.71 -21.34 3.31
CA PRO A 89 22.08 -20.95 4.68
C PRO A 89 23.01 -19.76 4.74
N ARG A 90 23.97 -19.67 3.80
CA ARG A 90 24.96 -18.59 3.75
C ARG A 90 24.35 -17.27 3.25
N TYR A 91 23.48 -17.31 2.21
CA TYR A 91 22.75 -16.13 1.77
C TYR A 91 21.84 -15.56 2.86
N VAL A 92 21.15 -16.44 3.60
CA VAL A 92 20.29 -16.04 4.72
C VAL A 92 21.12 -15.44 5.86
N CYS A 93 22.29 -16.04 6.18
CA CYS A 93 23.21 -15.51 7.19
C CYS A 93 23.73 -14.12 6.80
N ASN A 94 24.21 -13.96 5.57
CA ASN A 94 24.70 -12.70 5.05
C ASN A 94 23.62 -11.59 5.09
N ALA A 95 22.39 -11.91 4.67
CA ALA A 95 21.28 -10.97 4.74
C ALA A 95 20.96 -10.56 6.17
N LEU A 96 20.87 -11.53 7.10
CA LEU A 96 20.56 -11.26 8.51
C LEU A 96 21.60 -10.36 9.16
N ILE A 97 22.90 -10.66 8.94
CA ILE A 97 23.98 -9.85 9.50
C ILE A 97 24.03 -8.46 8.88
N THR A 98 23.85 -8.33 7.57
CA THR A 98 23.81 -7.03 6.91
C THR A 98 22.68 -6.17 7.45
N LEU A 99 21.49 -6.75 7.62
CA LEU A 99 20.33 -6.04 8.20
C LEU A 99 20.56 -5.70 9.68
N ALA A 100 21.21 -6.57 10.45
CA ALA A 100 21.60 -6.28 11.82
C ALA A 100 22.58 -5.10 11.90
N VAL A 101 23.62 -5.10 11.07
CA VAL A 101 24.61 -4.02 11.01
C VAL A 101 23.96 -2.71 10.55
N ALA A 102 23.13 -2.73 9.52
CA ALA A 102 22.40 -1.57 9.04
C ALA A 102 21.45 -1.01 10.14
N GLY A 103 20.73 -1.90 10.83
CA GLY A 103 19.86 -1.51 11.94
C GLY A 103 20.63 -0.90 13.11
N LEU A 104 21.77 -1.49 13.50
CA LEU A 104 22.64 -0.96 14.55
C LEU A 104 23.26 0.38 14.15
N ALA A 105 23.63 0.56 12.89
CA ALA A 105 24.08 1.85 12.38
C ALA A 105 22.97 2.92 12.47
N CYS A 106 21.74 2.57 12.11
CA CYS A 106 20.59 3.45 12.30
C CYS A 106 20.32 3.75 13.79
N LEU A 107 20.42 2.75 14.66
CA LEU A 107 20.30 2.93 16.12
C LEU A 107 21.34 3.93 16.63
N ALA A 108 22.61 3.74 16.25
CA ALA A 108 23.70 4.64 16.63
C ALA A 108 23.43 6.07 16.12
N ALA A 109 23.02 6.21 14.85
CA ALA A 109 22.69 7.50 14.27
C ALA A 109 21.52 8.18 14.99
N LEU A 110 20.42 7.47 15.24
CA LEU A 110 19.26 8.00 15.95
C LEU A 110 19.62 8.42 17.38
N TYR A 111 20.45 7.63 18.06
CA TYR A 111 20.85 7.93 19.45
C TYR A 111 21.82 9.11 19.55
N LEU A 112 22.83 9.17 18.67
CA LEU A 112 23.83 10.22 18.64
C LEU A 112 23.24 11.58 18.24
N TRP A 113 22.34 11.60 17.25
CA TRP A 113 21.71 12.82 16.75
C TRP A 113 20.29 13.05 17.28
N ARG A 114 19.91 12.36 18.37
CA ARG A 114 18.54 12.41 18.94
C ARG A 114 18.02 13.83 19.15
N THR A 115 18.84 14.71 19.71
CA THR A 115 18.45 16.10 20.02
C THR A 115 18.28 16.92 18.74
N GLN A 116 19.20 16.79 17.78
CA GLN A 116 19.15 17.50 16.49
C GLN A 116 17.95 17.05 15.66
N ILE A 117 17.68 15.75 15.62
CA ILE A 117 16.52 15.21 14.89
C ILE A 117 15.22 15.70 15.54
N ALA A 118 15.12 15.64 16.88
CA ALA A 118 13.95 16.10 17.62
C ALA A 118 13.69 17.61 17.43
N GLN A 119 14.75 18.42 17.44
CA GLN A 119 14.65 19.86 17.14
C GLN A 119 14.22 20.14 15.70
N ARG A 120 14.75 19.40 14.73
CA ARG A 120 14.36 19.50 13.31
C ARG A 120 12.92 19.12 13.06
N LEU A 121 12.37 18.19 13.86
CA LEU A 121 10.97 17.78 13.79
C LEU A 121 10.07 18.54 14.77
N THR A 122 10.53 19.67 15.29
CA THR A 122 9.79 20.56 16.21
C THR A 122 9.12 19.82 17.38
N ASN A 123 9.79 18.74 17.88
CA ASN A 123 9.27 17.90 18.96
C ASN A 123 10.41 17.38 19.86
N THR A 124 10.73 18.11 20.89
CA THR A 124 11.80 17.75 21.83
C THR A 124 11.55 16.43 22.58
N ALA A 125 10.29 16.10 22.88
CA ALA A 125 9.92 14.86 23.54
C ALA A 125 10.28 13.60 22.70
N LEU A 126 10.42 13.74 21.40
CA LEU A 126 10.80 12.66 20.50
C LEU A 126 12.23 12.14 20.79
N ALA A 127 13.12 12.99 21.32
CA ALA A 127 14.50 12.62 21.64
C ALA A 127 14.60 11.46 22.63
N ASP A 128 13.67 11.37 23.58
CA ASP A 128 13.63 10.32 24.63
C ASP A 128 13.29 8.92 24.07
N TYR A 129 12.72 8.88 22.87
CA TYR A 129 12.29 7.64 22.22
C TYR A 129 13.20 7.16 21.10
N MET A 130 14.26 7.93 20.72
CA MET A 130 15.13 7.59 19.60
C MET A 130 15.89 6.26 19.79
N GLY A 131 16.30 5.95 21.02
CA GLY A 131 16.92 4.65 21.33
C GLY A 131 15.94 3.48 21.10
N LEU A 132 14.69 3.62 21.53
CA LEU A 132 13.64 2.62 21.29
C LEU A 132 13.32 2.51 19.79
N ALA A 133 13.32 3.64 19.06
CA ALA A 133 13.10 3.64 17.60
C ALA A 133 14.19 2.85 16.85
N GLY A 134 15.46 3.06 17.22
CA GLY A 134 16.58 2.33 16.63
C GLY A 134 16.56 0.84 16.97
N LEU A 135 16.25 0.46 18.20
CA LEU A 135 16.11 -0.95 18.61
C LEU A 135 14.95 -1.62 17.89
N PHE A 136 13.79 -0.98 17.87
CA PHE A 136 12.62 -1.47 17.13
C PHE A 136 12.93 -1.67 15.64
N LEU A 137 13.58 -0.68 15.02
CA LEU A 137 14.01 -0.74 13.63
C LEU A 137 14.96 -1.92 13.38
N THR A 138 16.00 -2.09 14.22
CA THR A 138 16.97 -3.16 14.09
C THR A 138 16.31 -4.53 14.13
N PHE A 139 15.43 -4.75 15.11
CA PHE A 139 14.73 -6.01 15.25
C PHE A 139 13.74 -6.25 14.10
N MET A 140 13.04 -5.23 13.66
CA MET A 140 12.11 -5.37 12.54
C MET A 140 12.82 -5.67 11.22
N LEU A 141 13.97 -5.05 10.94
CA LEU A 141 14.81 -5.37 9.78
C LEU A 141 15.24 -6.84 9.79
N MET A 142 15.78 -7.33 10.90
CA MET A 142 16.20 -8.72 11.02
C MET A 142 15.05 -9.70 10.86
N SER A 143 13.86 -9.34 11.38
CA SER A 143 12.71 -10.24 11.37
C SER A 143 12.12 -10.50 9.96
N THR A 144 12.38 -9.64 8.99
CA THR A 144 11.86 -9.75 7.61
C THR A 144 12.40 -10.99 6.89
N VAL A 145 13.60 -11.43 7.25
CA VAL A 145 14.31 -12.55 6.57
C VAL A 145 13.50 -13.85 6.58
N LEU A 146 12.85 -14.19 7.71
CA LEU A 146 12.14 -15.46 7.85
C LEU A 146 10.97 -15.59 6.86
N GLU A 147 10.19 -14.53 6.73
CA GLU A 147 9.00 -14.51 5.87
C GLU A 147 9.39 -14.67 4.41
N ILE A 148 10.44 -13.96 3.99
CA ILE A 148 10.98 -14.04 2.63
C ILE A 148 11.49 -15.44 2.34
N VAL A 149 12.22 -16.05 3.29
CA VAL A 149 12.69 -17.44 3.16
C VAL A 149 11.52 -18.43 3.04
N MET A 150 10.46 -18.27 3.83
CA MET A 150 9.26 -19.11 3.75
C MET A 150 8.59 -19.01 2.38
N VAL A 151 8.40 -17.78 1.87
CA VAL A 151 7.79 -17.52 0.56
C VAL A 151 8.67 -18.09 -0.56
N SER A 152 9.99 -17.83 -0.52
CA SER A 152 10.98 -18.31 -1.51
C SER A 152 11.04 -19.84 -1.59
N ARG A 153 10.66 -20.53 -0.50
CA ARG A 153 10.56 -22.01 -0.43
C ARG A 153 9.15 -22.53 -0.73
N LYS A 154 8.29 -21.70 -1.29
CA LYS A 154 6.90 -22.06 -1.64
C LYS A 154 6.02 -22.49 -0.43
N LYS A 155 6.41 -22.12 0.80
CA LYS A 155 5.63 -22.37 2.02
C LYS A 155 4.62 -21.22 2.25
N HIS A 156 3.83 -20.90 1.22
CA HIS A 156 2.93 -19.73 1.21
C HIS A 156 1.90 -19.74 2.33
N LEU A 157 1.34 -20.93 2.63
CA LEU A 157 0.36 -21.10 3.72
C LEU A 157 0.96 -20.72 5.07
N MET A 158 2.14 -21.27 5.37
CA MET A 158 2.84 -21.04 6.63
C MET A 158 3.27 -19.58 6.78
N ALA A 159 3.75 -18.95 5.69
CA ALA A 159 4.06 -17.53 5.66
C ALA A 159 2.82 -16.67 5.98
N ALA A 160 1.69 -16.94 5.34
CA ALA A 160 0.46 -16.15 5.54
C ALA A 160 -0.12 -16.30 6.96
N VAL A 161 -0.09 -17.51 7.55
CA VAL A 161 -0.49 -17.72 8.96
C VAL A 161 0.46 -16.96 9.91
N THR A 162 1.77 -17.03 9.65
CA THR A 162 2.77 -16.31 10.44
C THR A 162 2.53 -14.79 10.38
N TYR A 163 2.21 -14.23 9.21
CA TYR A 163 1.85 -12.81 9.06
C TYR A 163 0.61 -12.45 9.89
N ALA A 164 -0.48 -13.21 9.73
CA ALA A 164 -1.75 -12.93 10.42
C ALA A 164 -1.58 -12.99 11.95
N CYS A 165 -0.94 -14.05 12.46
CA CYS A 165 -0.65 -14.18 13.89
C CYS A 165 0.27 -13.05 14.39
N SER A 166 1.29 -12.70 13.62
CA SER A 166 2.21 -11.62 13.95
C SER A 166 1.51 -10.27 14.05
N ASP A 167 0.57 -9.96 13.13
CA ASP A 167 -0.17 -8.71 13.16
C ASP A 167 -1.12 -8.59 14.36
N ILE A 168 -1.77 -9.70 14.75
CA ILE A 168 -2.62 -9.74 15.94
C ILE A 168 -1.77 -9.55 17.20
N VAL A 169 -0.66 -10.29 17.33
CA VAL A 169 0.25 -10.18 18.47
C VAL A 169 0.84 -8.76 18.53
N ARG A 170 1.26 -8.20 17.40
CA ARG A 170 1.72 -6.81 17.34
C ARG A 170 0.68 -5.85 17.90
N THR A 171 -0.57 -6.00 17.48
CA THR A 171 -1.67 -5.14 17.97
C THR A 171 -1.83 -5.22 19.48
N LEU A 172 -1.74 -6.41 20.05
CA LEU A 172 -1.79 -6.59 21.52
C LEU A 172 -0.63 -5.88 22.22
N PHE A 173 0.60 -6.00 21.71
CA PHE A 173 1.78 -5.34 22.28
C PHE A 173 1.78 -3.82 22.17
N PHE A 174 0.95 -3.24 21.29
CA PHE A 174 0.76 -1.80 21.21
C PHE A 174 -0.41 -1.33 22.07
N VAL A 175 -1.53 -2.02 21.99
CA VAL A 175 -2.80 -1.58 22.58
C VAL A 175 -2.86 -1.87 24.08
N VAL A 176 -2.43 -3.05 24.52
CA VAL A 176 -2.47 -3.41 25.95
C VAL A 176 -1.61 -2.47 26.82
N PRO A 177 -0.35 -2.15 26.46
CA PRO A 177 0.42 -1.17 27.23
C PRO A 177 -0.19 0.25 27.21
N ALA A 178 -0.84 0.64 26.09
CA ALA A 178 -1.52 1.93 26.01
C ALA A 178 -2.65 2.05 27.04
N PHE A 179 -3.47 1.01 27.18
CA PHE A 179 -4.56 0.98 28.17
C PHE A 179 -4.07 0.80 29.60
N ALA A 180 -3.08 -0.08 29.81
CA ALA A 180 -2.62 -0.42 31.16
C ALA A 180 -1.83 0.71 31.84
N PHE A 181 -1.02 1.44 31.05
CA PHE A 181 -0.09 2.42 31.59
C PHE A 181 -0.36 3.86 31.15
N LEU A 182 -1.26 4.08 30.19
CA LEU A 182 -1.56 5.40 29.63
C LEU A 182 -0.30 6.21 29.25
N SER A 183 0.75 5.51 28.84
CA SER A 183 2.09 6.05 28.59
C SER A 183 2.59 5.65 27.22
N LEU A 184 3.02 6.66 26.42
CA LEU A 184 3.63 6.43 25.13
C LEU A 184 4.93 5.61 25.23
N ARG A 185 5.69 5.79 26.31
CA ARG A 185 6.90 5.00 26.58
C ARG A 185 6.58 3.52 26.71
N ALA A 186 5.50 3.16 27.41
CA ALA A 186 5.05 1.78 27.55
C ALA A 186 4.64 1.17 26.19
N VAL A 187 3.99 1.95 25.32
CA VAL A 187 3.66 1.52 23.94
C VAL A 187 4.93 1.22 23.15
N PHE A 188 5.95 2.08 23.19
CA PHE A 188 7.20 1.85 22.45
C PHE A 188 8.04 0.71 23.05
N ILE A 189 8.02 0.51 24.36
CA ILE A 189 8.61 -0.67 25.00
C ILE A 189 7.88 -1.94 24.53
N GLY A 190 6.54 -1.94 24.54
CA GLY A 190 5.73 -3.04 24.03
C GLY A 190 6.06 -3.37 22.56
N ALA A 191 6.10 -2.35 21.70
CA ALA A 191 6.49 -2.49 20.30
C ALA A 191 7.88 -3.12 20.14
N THR A 192 8.86 -2.63 20.91
CA THR A 192 10.24 -3.13 20.86
C THR A 192 10.33 -4.56 21.39
N THR A 193 9.59 -4.89 22.45
CA THR A 193 9.49 -6.26 22.99
C THR A 193 8.88 -7.22 21.95
N PHE A 194 7.81 -6.82 21.29
CA PHE A 194 7.26 -7.60 20.17
C PHE A 194 8.30 -7.86 19.08
N ALA A 195 9.03 -6.82 18.64
CA ALA A 195 10.05 -6.95 17.62
C ALA A 195 11.22 -7.87 18.07
N ALA A 196 11.63 -7.78 19.34
CA ALA A 196 12.65 -8.66 19.93
C ALA A 196 12.21 -10.12 19.97
N LEU A 197 10.97 -10.40 20.40
CA LEU A 197 10.39 -11.75 20.38
C LEU A 197 10.33 -12.31 18.96
N ARG A 198 9.95 -11.47 17.99
CA ARG A 198 9.91 -11.86 16.58
C ARG A 198 11.30 -12.24 16.05
N VAL A 199 12.33 -11.45 16.34
CA VAL A 199 13.72 -11.77 15.98
C VAL A 199 14.20 -13.06 16.66
N MET A 200 13.89 -13.24 17.94
CA MET A 200 14.23 -14.48 18.64
C MET A 200 13.62 -15.71 17.93
N LEU A 201 12.36 -15.63 17.53
CA LEU A 201 11.70 -16.70 16.76
C LEU A 201 12.38 -16.93 15.41
N VAL A 202 12.78 -15.86 14.71
CA VAL A 202 13.54 -15.95 13.44
C VAL A 202 14.87 -16.66 13.65
N ILE A 203 15.66 -16.25 14.64
CA ILE A 203 16.97 -16.85 14.94
C ILE A 203 16.81 -18.33 15.30
N VAL A 204 15.85 -18.67 16.17
CA VAL A 204 15.58 -20.07 16.55
C VAL A 204 15.14 -20.90 15.32
N ALA A 205 14.27 -20.38 14.47
CA ALA A 205 13.80 -21.07 13.28
C ALA A 205 14.94 -21.32 12.28
N ILE A 206 15.77 -20.31 12.04
CA ILE A 206 16.93 -20.39 11.14
C ILE A 206 17.98 -21.36 11.72
N TRP A 207 18.28 -21.27 13.02
CA TRP A 207 19.23 -22.15 13.68
C TRP A 207 18.79 -23.63 13.64
N ARG A 208 17.51 -23.90 13.93
CA ARG A 208 16.94 -25.26 13.82
C ARG A 208 16.98 -25.81 12.39
N GLN A 209 16.86 -24.93 11.39
CA GLN A 209 16.79 -25.35 10.00
C GLN A 209 18.14 -25.56 9.36
N TYR A 210 19.15 -24.75 9.70
CA TYR A 210 20.42 -24.69 9.01
C TYR A 210 21.64 -25.11 9.89
N GLY A 211 21.48 -25.04 11.21
CA GLY A 211 22.52 -25.47 12.15
C GLY A 211 23.90 -24.88 11.87
N ARG A 212 24.90 -25.77 11.72
CA ARG A 212 26.31 -25.37 11.47
C ARG A 212 26.58 -24.80 10.07
N GLU A 213 25.66 -24.93 9.13
CA GLU A 213 25.82 -24.36 7.79
C GLU A 213 25.56 -22.86 7.77
N PHE A 214 24.98 -22.34 8.86
CA PHE A 214 24.71 -20.91 9.05
C PHE A 214 26.02 -20.19 9.38
N ARG A 215 26.71 -19.71 8.34
CA ARG A 215 27.97 -18.98 8.44
C ARG A 215 28.09 -17.90 7.38
N ILE A 216 28.88 -16.87 7.70
CA ILE A 216 29.17 -15.77 6.77
C ILE A 216 30.02 -16.31 5.61
N ASP A 217 29.71 -15.86 4.39
CA ASP A 217 30.50 -16.09 3.19
C ASP A 217 30.65 -14.76 2.45
N PHE A 218 31.82 -14.15 2.55
CA PHE A 218 32.08 -12.82 1.97
C PHE A 218 32.03 -12.83 0.44
N GLY A 219 32.32 -13.93 -0.22
CA GLY A 219 32.19 -14.05 -1.68
C GLY A 219 30.74 -13.96 -2.11
N LEU A 220 29.86 -14.73 -1.45
CA LEU A 220 28.42 -14.70 -1.69
C LEU A 220 27.78 -13.38 -1.20
N TRP A 221 28.32 -12.79 -0.13
CA TRP A 221 27.86 -11.48 0.36
C TRP A 221 28.09 -10.39 -0.68
N LYS A 222 29.28 -10.34 -1.30
CA LYS A 222 29.58 -9.37 -2.35
C LYS A 222 28.68 -9.56 -3.58
N GLU A 223 28.45 -10.80 -3.98
CA GLU A 223 27.52 -11.14 -5.06
C GLU A 223 26.10 -10.65 -4.75
N GLN A 224 25.62 -10.95 -3.55
CA GLN A 224 24.29 -10.57 -3.07
C GLN A 224 24.13 -9.05 -2.98
N LEU A 225 25.12 -8.34 -2.44
CA LEU A 225 25.11 -6.89 -2.30
C LEU A 225 25.16 -6.19 -3.67
N SER A 226 25.99 -6.68 -4.60
CA SER A 226 26.07 -6.11 -5.96
C SER A 226 24.76 -6.24 -6.73
N TYR A 227 24.01 -7.31 -6.49
CA TYR A 227 22.68 -7.52 -7.03
C TYR A 227 21.63 -6.60 -6.35
N ALA A 228 21.70 -6.47 -5.03
CA ALA A 228 20.70 -5.75 -4.22
C ALA A 228 20.82 -4.23 -4.31
N LEU A 229 22.06 -3.68 -4.38
CA LEU A 229 22.32 -2.26 -4.25
C LEU A 229 21.65 -1.37 -5.32
N PRO A 230 21.65 -1.72 -6.63
CA PRO A 230 20.93 -0.92 -7.63
C PRO A 230 19.44 -0.82 -7.36
N PHE A 231 18.83 -1.92 -6.90
CA PHE A 231 17.43 -1.96 -6.51
C PHE A 231 17.17 -1.11 -5.24
N ALA A 232 18.05 -1.23 -4.24
CA ALA A 232 17.96 -0.46 -2.99
C ALA A 232 18.02 1.05 -3.23
N LEU A 233 18.86 1.52 -4.15
CA LEU A 233 18.94 2.93 -4.51
C LEU A 233 17.63 3.44 -5.14
N ALA A 234 17.02 2.65 -6.02
CA ALA A 234 15.74 3.01 -6.64
C ALA A 234 14.61 3.08 -5.60
N VAL A 235 14.53 2.09 -4.69
CA VAL A 235 13.58 2.07 -3.58
C VAL A 235 13.84 3.23 -2.61
N GLY A 236 15.11 3.56 -2.35
CA GLY A 236 15.49 4.68 -1.50
C GLY A 236 14.93 6.01 -2.00
N VAL A 237 15.04 6.29 -3.28
CA VAL A 237 14.45 7.50 -3.89
C VAL A 237 12.93 7.50 -3.75
N GLU A 238 12.28 6.37 -3.97
CA GLU A 238 10.83 6.21 -3.83
C GLU A 238 10.38 6.47 -2.39
N VAL A 239 11.06 5.90 -1.39
CA VAL A 239 10.77 6.07 0.04
C VAL A 239 10.90 7.53 0.46
N ILE A 240 11.97 8.21 0.05
CA ILE A 240 12.16 9.63 0.33
C ILE A 240 11.03 10.45 -0.31
N GLN A 241 10.71 10.19 -1.57
CA GLN A 241 9.67 10.91 -2.31
C GLN A 241 8.30 10.75 -1.65
N GLN A 242 7.96 9.54 -1.19
CA GLN A 242 6.67 9.26 -0.55
C GLN A 242 6.51 9.96 0.80
N ASN A 243 7.59 10.06 1.58
CA ASN A 243 7.54 10.63 2.93
C ASN A 243 7.89 12.12 3.00
N TYR A 244 8.41 12.72 1.92
CA TYR A 244 8.94 14.08 1.92
C TYR A 244 7.95 15.11 2.45
N HIS A 245 6.71 15.08 1.99
CA HIS A 245 5.66 15.99 2.42
C HIS A 245 5.38 15.91 3.94
N GLN A 246 5.47 14.71 4.53
CA GLN A 246 5.28 14.51 5.97
C GLN A 246 6.45 15.12 6.76
N TYR A 247 7.69 14.98 6.28
CA TYR A 247 8.86 15.61 6.89
C TYR A 247 8.78 17.14 6.86
N VAL A 248 8.34 17.72 5.76
CA VAL A 248 8.15 19.16 5.67
C VAL A 248 7.11 19.65 6.68
N VAL A 249 5.99 18.96 6.82
CA VAL A 249 5.00 19.34 7.84
C VAL A 249 5.54 19.12 9.25
N ALA A 250 6.20 17.99 9.53
CA ALA A 250 6.77 17.70 10.83
C ALA A 250 7.88 18.67 11.26
N SER A 251 8.58 19.29 10.30
CA SER A 251 9.64 20.28 10.57
C SER A 251 9.14 21.72 10.71
N ASN A 252 7.92 22.01 10.26
CA ASN A 252 7.36 23.36 10.31
C ASN A 252 6.27 23.55 11.37
N PHE A 253 5.71 22.44 11.89
CA PHE A 253 4.62 22.47 12.85
C PHE A 253 4.92 21.57 14.06
N ASP A 254 4.25 21.85 15.18
CA ASP A 254 4.37 21.07 16.40
C ASP A 254 3.77 19.66 16.26
N ALA A 255 4.04 18.82 17.24
CA ALA A 255 3.59 17.43 17.23
C ALA A 255 2.06 17.28 17.20
N ALA A 256 1.29 18.19 17.84
CA ALA A 256 -0.16 18.13 17.83
C ALA A 256 -0.72 18.44 16.43
N THR A 257 -0.19 19.46 15.78
CA THR A 257 -0.54 19.81 14.39
C THR A 257 -0.13 18.71 13.42
N PHE A 258 1.05 18.11 13.61
CA PHE A 258 1.48 16.96 12.83
C PHE A 258 0.56 15.75 13.02
N ALA A 259 0.01 15.51 14.22
CA ALA A 259 -1.00 14.46 14.43
C ALA A 259 -2.25 14.66 13.57
N ILE A 260 -2.74 15.90 13.49
CA ILE A 260 -3.89 16.26 12.64
C ILE A 260 -3.56 15.97 11.17
N TYR A 261 -2.35 16.37 10.72
CA TYR A 261 -1.90 16.10 9.36
C TYR A 261 -1.80 14.60 9.07
N ALA A 262 -1.17 13.83 9.97
CA ALA A 262 -0.98 12.39 9.81
C ALA A 262 -2.30 11.60 9.82
N VAL A 263 -3.32 12.07 10.55
CA VAL A 263 -4.69 11.53 10.49
C VAL A 263 -5.33 11.86 9.15
N GLY A 264 -5.11 13.07 8.62
CA GLY A 264 -5.60 13.45 7.29
C GLY A 264 -4.99 12.62 6.16
N CYS A 265 -3.73 12.18 6.31
CA CYS A 265 -3.05 11.28 5.36
C CYS A 265 -3.34 9.79 5.67
N LEU A 266 -4.54 9.46 6.11
CA LEU A 266 -4.93 8.10 6.47
C LEU A 266 -4.82 7.15 5.28
N GLN A 267 -3.91 6.18 5.38
CA GLN A 267 -3.79 5.10 4.40
C GLN A 267 -4.88 4.05 4.64
N ILE A 268 -5.54 3.63 3.57
CA ILE A 268 -6.57 2.60 3.61
C ILE A 268 -5.97 1.31 3.04
N PRO A 269 -5.63 0.32 3.89
CA PRO A 269 -4.88 -0.86 3.46
C PRO A 269 -5.57 -1.69 2.37
N LEU A 270 -6.90 -1.64 2.31
CA LEU A 270 -7.68 -2.31 1.27
C LEU A 270 -7.36 -1.77 -0.14
N VAL A 271 -7.09 -0.46 -0.26
CA VAL A 271 -6.70 0.18 -1.52
C VAL A 271 -5.40 -0.42 -2.03
N ASP A 272 -4.37 -0.48 -1.18
CA ASP A 272 -3.06 -1.00 -1.54
C ASP A 272 -3.12 -2.49 -1.91
N MET A 273 -3.93 -3.27 -1.19
CA MET A 273 -4.10 -4.70 -1.45
C MET A 273 -4.76 -4.96 -2.82
N ILE A 274 -5.82 -4.24 -3.15
CA ILE A 274 -6.52 -4.40 -4.45
C ILE A 274 -5.63 -3.92 -5.59
N MET A 275 -4.99 -2.75 -5.43
CA MET A 275 -4.08 -2.19 -6.42
C MET A 275 -2.93 -3.15 -6.72
N THR A 276 -2.19 -3.58 -5.69
CA THR A 276 -1.04 -4.46 -5.84
C THR A 276 -1.43 -5.80 -6.47
N SER A 277 -2.52 -6.43 -6.01
CA SER A 277 -2.97 -7.72 -6.54
C SER A 277 -3.33 -7.63 -8.03
N THR A 278 -4.12 -6.60 -8.41
CA THR A 278 -4.57 -6.43 -9.80
C THR A 278 -3.40 -6.10 -10.73
N VAL A 279 -2.53 -5.21 -10.29
CA VAL A 279 -1.36 -4.76 -11.06
C VAL A 279 -0.34 -5.89 -11.25
N ASN A 280 -0.10 -6.72 -10.23
CA ASN A 280 0.81 -7.86 -10.35
C ASN A 280 0.32 -8.90 -11.36
N VAL A 281 -0.99 -9.20 -11.38
CA VAL A 281 -1.59 -10.10 -12.38
C VAL A 281 -1.42 -9.53 -13.80
N MET A 282 -1.65 -8.23 -13.97
CA MET A 282 -1.41 -7.56 -15.25
C MET A 282 0.05 -7.68 -15.68
N MET A 283 1.00 -7.40 -14.77
CA MET A 283 2.44 -7.47 -15.09
C MET A 283 2.87 -8.86 -15.58
N VAL A 284 2.40 -9.91 -14.92
CA VAL A 284 2.73 -11.30 -15.33
C VAL A 284 2.20 -11.58 -16.73
N LYS A 285 0.93 -11.28 -17.00
CA LYS A 285 0.31 -11.48 -18.31
C LYS A 285 0.97 -10.66 -19.42
N MET A 286 1.32 -9.39 -19.11
CA MET A 286 2.04 -8.54 -20.08
C MET A 286 3.45 -9.05 -20.37
N ALA A 287 4.13 -9.64 -19.38
CA ALA A 287 5.46 -10.22 -19.55
C ALA A 287 5.45 -11.51 -20.38
N GLU A 288 4.32 -12.22 -20.44
CA GLU A 288 4.10 -13.40 -21.28
C GLU A 288 3.86 -13.01 -22.75
N ASP A 289 3.31 -11.81 -23.03
CA ASP A 289 3.11 -11.28 -24.39
C ASP A 289 4.42 -10.71 -24.95
N ALA A 290 5.15 -11.54 -25.69
CA ALA A 290 6.41 -11.13 -26.31
C ALA A 290 6.24 -10.09 -27.44
N SER A 291 5.04 -9.95 -28.02
CA SER A 291 4.77 -9.03 -29.13
C SER A 291 4.62 -7.58 -28.67
N HIS A 292 4.22 -7.36 -27.43
CA HIS A 292 3.88 -6.04 -26.86
C HIS A 292 2.95 -5.21 -27.76
N GLY A 293 2.03 -5.87 -28.46
CA GLY A 293 1.14 -5.28 -29.45
C GLY A 293 -0.25 -4.92 -28.92
N ALA A 294 -1.27 -5.13 -29.74
CA ALA A 294 -2.67 -4.79 -29.45
C ALA A 294 -3.22 -5.52 -28.20
N GLU A 295 -2.74 -6.72 -27.92
CA GLU A 295 -3.13 -7.50 -26.74
C GLU A 295 -2.63 -6.87 -25.44
N THR A 296 -1.39 -6.38 -25.41
CA THR A 296 -0.82 -5.60 -24.31
C THR A 296 -1.64 -4.33 -24.03
N VAL A 297 -2.05 -3.60 -25.07
CA VAL A 297 -2.92 -2.41 -24.96
C VAL A 297 -4.27 -2.78 -24.36
N ALA A 298 -4.90 -3.83 -24.90
CA ALA A 298 -6.20 -4.29 -24.41
C ALA A 298 -6.15 -4.69 -22.93
N LEU A 299 -5.11 -5.41 -22.53
CA LEU A 299 -4.88 -5.81 -21.14
C LEU A 299 -4.67 -4.61 -20.21
N TRP A 300 -3.91 -3.61 -20.65
CA TRP A 300 -3.72 -2.37 -19.88
C TRP A 300 -5.03 -1.61 -19.72
N HIS A 301 -5.79 -1.41 -20.79
CA HIS A 301 -7.11 -0.75 -20.77
C HIS A 301 -8.13 -1.51 -19.91
N GLU A 302 -8.12 -2.84 -19.96
CA GLU A 302 -8.98 -3.65 -19.11
C GLU A 302 -8.61 -3.50 -17.65
N THR A 303 -7.32 -3.52 -17.33
CA THR A 303 -6.82 -3.32 -15.96
C THR A 303 -7.19 -1.94 -15.42
N ILE A 304 -6.96 -0.87 -16.20
CA ILE A 304 -7.39 0.48 -15.85
C ILE A 304 -8.90 0.52 -15.59
N SER A 305 -9.69 -0.10 -16.46
CA SER A 305 -11.15 -0.12 -16.34
C SER A 305 -11.62 -0.83 -15.09
N ARG A 306 -10.99 -1.96 -14.75
CA ARG A 306 -11.27 -2.72 -13.50
C ARG A 306 -10.87 -1.94 -12.26
N LEU A 307 -9.67 -1.36 -12.26
CA LEU A 307 -9.21 -0.51 -11.16
C LEU A 307 -10.09 0.72 -11.00
N ALA A 308 -10.43 1.40 -12.08
CA ALA A 308 -11.32 2.56 -12.05
C ALA A 308 -12.70 2.20 -11.49
N PHE A 309 -13.26 1.05 -11.89
CA PHE A 309 -14.56 0.59 -11.42
C PHE A 309 -14.64 0.44 -9.90
N LEU A 310 -13.52 0.11 -9.23
CA LEU A 310 -13.45 -0.03 -7.77
C LEU A 310 -12.92 1.23 -7.07
N MET A 311 -11.85 1.82 -7.61
CA MET A 311 -11.09 2.89 -6.93
C MET A 311 -11.73 4.27 -7.10
N VAL A 312 -12.34 4.57 -8.26
CA VAL A 312 -13.02 5.85 -8.46
C VAL A 312 -14.21 6.02 -7.51
N PRO A 313 -15.18 5.05 -7.44
CA PRO A 313 -16.27 5.18 -6.49
C PRO A 313 -15.79 5.17 -5.04
N LEU A 314 -14.75 4.39 -4.70
CA LEU A 314 -14.17 4.42 -3.35
C LEU A 314 -13.59 5.80 -3.03
N SER A 315 -12.83 6.42 -3.93
CA SER A 315 -12.27 7.76 -3.74
C SER A 315 -13.36 8.83 -3.57
N VAL A 316 -14.39 8.81 -4.42
CA VAL A 316 -15.54 9.73 -4.32
C VAL A 316 -16.31 9.50 -3.02
N PHE A 317 -16.56 8.26 -2.65
CA PHE A 317 -17.22 7.93 -1.38
C PHE A 317 -16.44 8.46 -0.18
N LEU A 318 -15.14 8.16 -0.09
CA LEU A 318 -14.26 8.63 0.97
C LEU A 318 -14.22 10.16 1.06
N PHE A 319 -14.20 10.84 -0.08
CA PHE A 319 -14.26 12.29 -0.14
C PHE A 319 -15.54 12.84 0.48
N VAL A 320 -16.68 12.25 0.15
CA VAL A 320 -18.00 12.73 0.64
C VAL A 320 -18.21 12.42 2.12
N ILE A 321 -17.79 11.24 2.59
CA ILE A 321 -17.95 10.84 4.00
C ILE A 321 -16.78 11.29 4.90
N ALA A 322 -15.82 12.04 4.38
CA ALA A 322 -14.57 12.40 5.07
C ALA A 322 -14.79 12.88 6.51
N ARG A 323 -15.74 13.79 6.73
CA ARG A 323 -16.05 14.30 8.07
C ARG A 323 -16.62 13.22 8.99
N ALA A 324 -17.60 12.45 8.51
CA ALA A 324 -18.20 11.37 9.29
C ALA A 324 -17.15 10.31 9.64
N LEU A 325 -16.31 9.92 8.68
CA LEU A 325 -15.24 8.93 8.86
C LEU A 325 -14.20 9.39 9.89
N ILE A 326 -13.63 10.58 9.70
CA ILE A 326 -12.59 11.10 10.60
C ILE A 326 -13.10 11.28 12.02
N VAL A 327 -14.26 11.90 12.21
CA VAL A 327 -14.83 12.13 13.54
C VAL A 327 -15.23 10.80 14.20
N THR A 328 -15.75 9.84 13.43
CA THR A 328 -16.10 8.51 13.97
C THR A 328 -14.87 7.71 14.38
N LEU A 329 -13.81 7.73 13.60
CA LEU A 329 -12.59 6.95 13.92
C LEU A 329 -11.72 7.65 14.97
N TYR A 330 -11.46 8.96 14.80
CA TYR A 330 -10.45 9.71 15.55
C TYR A 330 -11.00 10.76 16.52
N THR A 331 -12.30 10.90 16.65
CA THR A 331 -12.98 11.92 17.47
C THR A 331 -13.03 13.32 16.83
N VAL A 332 -13.87 14.21 17.43
CA VAL A 332 -14.04 15.60 16.98
C VAL A 332 -12.75 16.42 17.05
N THR A 333 -11.84 16.05 17.94
CA THR A 333 -10.51 16.70 18.11
C THR A 333 -9.71 16.74 16.81
N TYR A 334 -9.90 15.75 15.94
CA TYR A 334 -9.22 15.64 14.64
C TYR A 334 -10.07 16.20 13.48
N SER A 335 -11.09 16.98 13.73
CA SER A 335 -11.95 17.55 12.66
C SER A 335 -11.17 18.39 11.64
N ALA A 336 -10.08 19.04 12.05
CA ALA A 336 -9.19 19.78 11.16
C ALA A 336 -8.43 18.87 10.16
N SER A 337 -8.42 17.55 10.36
CA SER A 337 -7.88 16.58 9.39
C SER A 337 -8.80 16.36 8.19
N VAL A 338 -10.06 16.75 8.26
CA VAL A 338 -11.08 16.47 7.22
C VAL A 338 -10.68 17.02 5.85
N PRO A 339 -10.34 18.32 5.67
CA PRO A 339 -9.94 18.82 4.37
C PRO A 339 -8.66 18.17 3.83
N ILE A 340 -7.74 17.78 4.72
CA ILE A 340 -6.52 17.06 4.34
C ILE A 340 -6.88 15.68 3.81
N PHE A 341 -7.76 14.95 4.50
CA PHE A 341 -8.23 13.64 4.09
C PHE A 341 -9.03 13.67 2.77
N MET A 342 -9.83 14.72 2.55
CA MET A 342 -10.53 14.88 1.27
C MET A 342 -9.56 14.94 0.09
N VAL A 343 -8.50 15.74 0.21
CA VAL A 343 -7.46 15.82 -0.83
C VAL A 343 -6.68 14.50 -0.92
N TRP A 344 -6.38 13.87 0.23
CA TRP A 344 -5.67 12.59 0.28
C TRP A 344 -6.44 11.47 -0.42
N ALA A 345 -7.76 11.38 -0.24
CA ALA A 345 -8.60 10.40 -0.92
C ALA A 345 -8.54 10.51 -2.45
N LEU A 346 -8.31 11.71 -3.00
CA LEU A 346 -8.15 11.93 -4.43
C LEU A 346 -6.80 11.41 -4.97
N THR A 347 -5.78 11.21 -4.11
CA THR A 347 -4.49 10.65 -4.55
C THR A 347 -4.60 9.20 -5.03
N ILE A 348 -5.70 8.52 -4.74
CA ILE A 348 -6.01 7.19 -5.27
C ILE A 348 -6.22 7.22 -6.79
N LEU A 349 -6.77 8.31 -7.33
CA LEU A 349 -7.17 8.38 -8.74
C LEU A 349 -5.99 8.26 -9.73
N PRO A 350 -4.86 8.96 -9.57
CA PRO A 350 -3.73 8.81 -10.48
C PRO A 350 -3.10 7.41 -10.48
N SER A 351 -3.26 6.64 -9.40
CA SER A 351 -2.66 5.31 -9.29
C SER A 351 -3.35 4.25 -10.16
N ILE A 352 -4.62 4.46 -10.56
CA ILE A 352 -5.37 3.53 -11.42
C ILE A 352 -4.73 3.31 -12.80
N PHE A 353 -3.89 4.25 -13.27
CA PHE A 353 -3.22 4.13 -14.56
C PHE A 353 -2.12 3.07 -14.58
N ALA A 354 -1.70 2.55 -13.42
CA ALA A 354 -0.68 1.50 -13.26
C ALA A 354 0.63 1.77 -14.04
N VAL A 355 0.99 3.04 -14.20
CA VAL A 355 2.11 3.51 -15.04
C VAL A 355 3.43 2.84 -14.68
N ASN A 356 3.75 2.79 -13.37
CA ASN A 356 5.02 2.20 -12.89
C ASN A 356 5.13 0.72 -13.26
N ALA A 357 4.02 -0.02 -13.23
CA ALA A 357 4.00 -1.44 -13.55
C ALA A 357 4.25 -1.70 -15.04
N VAL A 358 3.56 -0.95 -15.90
CA VAL A 358 3.74 -1.06 -17.36
C VAL A 358 5.17 -0.71 -17.75
N LEU A 359 5.72 0.39 -17.23
CA LEU A 359 7.11 0.78 -17.51
C LEU A 359 8.13 -0.24 -17.01
N ARG A 360 7.83 -0.99 -15.92
CA ARG A 360 8.69 -2.10 -15.45
C ARG A 360 8.68 -3.26 -16.44
N VAL A 361 7.52 -3.64 -16.99
CA VAL A 361 7.41 -4.68 -18.03
C VAL A 361 8.23 -4.31 -19.27
N PHE A 362 8.19 -3.04 -19.69
CA PHE A 362 9.01 -2.53 -20.79
C PHE A 362 10.46 -2.24 -20.43
N ALA A 363 10.94 -2.69 -19.24
CA ALA A 363 12.31 -2.47 -18.75
C ALA A 363 12.77 -1.00 -18.72
N GLN A 364 11.83 -0.04 -18.60
CA GLN A 364 12.09 1.40 -18.57
C GLN A 364 12.54 1.88 -17.17
N THR A 365 13.43 1.15 -16.52
CA THR A 365 13.85 1.43 -15.12
C THR A 365 14.52 2.79 -14.93
N ARG A 366 15.32 3.25 -15.93
CA ARG A 366 15.93 4.57 -15.91
C ARG A 366 14.88 5.68 -15.98
N PHE A 367 13.87 5.50 -16.81
CA PHE A 367 12.78 6.46 -16.94
C PHE A 367 11.94 6.53 -15.66
N LEU A 368 11.68 5.40 -14.98
CA LEU A 368 11.04 5.36 -13.67
C LEU A 368 11.81 6.14 -12.60
N LEU A 369 13.14 6.01 -12.59
CA LEU A 369 13.97 6.80 -11.69
C LEU A 369 13.84 8.30 -11.98
N VAL A 370 13.88 8.71 -13.25
CA VAL A 370 13.67 10.11 -13.66
C VAL A 370 12.30 10.61 -13.22
N MET A 371 11.23 9.82 -13.39
CA MET A 371 9.88 10.17 -12.92
C MET A 371 9.83 10.40 -11.41
N ASN A 372 10.44 9.51 -10.61
CA ASN A 372 10.48 9.65 -9.16
C ASN A 372 11.27 10.90 -8.73
N LEU A 373 12.41 11.16 -9.37
CA LEU A 373 13.19 12.38 -9.13
C LEU A 373 12.43 13.64 -9.54
N MET A 374 11.74 13.62 -10.67
CA MET A 374 10.91 14.75 -11.14
C MET A 374 9.78 15.03 -10.16
N ARG A 375 9.10 13.99 -9.65
CA ARG A 375 8.06 14.13 -8.63
C ARG A 375 8.63 14.71 -7.33
N LEU A 376 9.75 14.19 -6.86
CA LEU A 376 10.43 14.70 -5.67
C LEU A 376 10.82 16.17 -5.85
N ALA A 377 11.42 16.54 -6.98
CA ALA A 377 11.80 17.92 -7.28
C ALA A 377 10.57 18.85 -7.33
N MET A 378 9.49 18.44 -7.98
CA MET A 378 8.25 19.23 -8.03
C MET A 378 7.69 19.45 -6.62
N VAL A 379 7.61 18.39 -5.80
CA VAL A 379 7.14 18.53 -4.42
C VAL A 379 8.08 19.43 -3.63
N ALA A 380 9.41 19.23 -3.71
CA ALA A 380 10.38 19.99 -2.95
C ALA A 380 10.34 21.49 -3.27
N VAL A 381 10.19 21.86 -4.54
CA VAL A 381 10.13 23.24 -4.99
C VAL A 381 8.81 23.91 -4.65
N LEU A 382 7.70 23.19 -4.83
CA LEU A 382 6.36 23.79 -4.76
C LEU A 382 5.72 23.70 -3.36
N ILE A 383 6.20 22.81 -2.47
CA ILE A 383 5.52 22.55 -1.20
C ILE A 383 5.44 23.78 -0.29
N GLY A 384 6.47 24.62 -0.29
CA GLY A 384 6.48 25.86 0.49
C GLY A 384 5.37 26.82 0.08
N TRP A 385 5.19 27.02 -1.23
CA TRP A 385 4.13 27.85 -1.78
C TRP A 385 2.73 27.25 -1.52
N PHE A 386 2.56 25.95 -1.76
CA PHE A 386 1.29 25.28 -1.49
C PHE A 386 0.91 25.32 -0.01
N LEU A 387 1.89 25.16 0.88
CA LEU A 387 1.67 25.19 2.32
C LEU A 387 1.28 26.59 2.80
N SER A 388 1.90 27.66 2.27
CA SER A 388 1.55 29.04 2.61
C SER A 388 0.18 29.45 2.07
N THR A 389 -0.24 28.93 0.92
CA THR A 389 -1.50 29.32 0.25
C THR A 389 -2.70 28.49 0.74
N PHE A 390 -2.52 27.18 0.90
CA PHE A 390 -3.61 26.23 1.20
C PHE A 390 -3.47 25.56 2.59
N GLY A 391 -2.55 26.05 3.42
CA GLY A 391 -2.27 25.44 4.73
C GLY A 391 -1.83 23.99 4.61
N MET A 392 -2.10 23.16 5.62
CA MET A 392 -1.71 21.75 5.66
C MET A 392 -2.28 20.92 4.49
N SER A 393 -3.46 21.26 3.99
CA SER A 393 -4.02 20.60 2.79
C SER A 393 -3.16 20.82 1.56
N GLY A 394 -2.42 21.94 1.49
CA GLY A 394 -1.49 22.26 0.42
C GLY A 394 -0.35 21.24 0.28
N ALA A 395 0.15 20.70 1.40
CA ALA A 395 1.20 19.68 1.37
C ALA A 395 0.73 18.35 0.74
N VAL A 396 -0.57 18.02 0.86
CA VAL A 396 -1.16 16.89 0.16
C VAL A 396 -1.51 17.25 -1.28
N LEU A 397 -2.01 18.48 -1.50
CA LEU A 397 -2.39 18.94 -2.83
C LEU A 397 -1.21 18.98 -3.79
N VAL A 398 -0.03 19.46 -3.36
CA VAL A 398 1.18 19.42 -4.18
C VAL A 398 1.58 17.98 -4.53
N THR A 399 1.39 17.04 -3.61
CA THR A 399 1.65 15.61 -3.86
C THR A 399 0.68 15.06 -4.89
N LEU A 400 -0.60 15.37 -4.80
CA LEU A 400 -1.62 14.98 -5.77
C LEU A 400 -1.31 15.55 -7.16
N VAL A 401 -1.03 16.84 -7.26
CA VAL A 401 -0.72 17.53 -8.52
C VAL A 401 0.55 16.95 -9.15
N SER A 402 1.63 16.82 -8.38
CA SER A 402 2.90 16.28 -8.86
C SER A 402 2.75 14.83 -9.33
N THR A 403 2.03 14.00 -8.57
CA THR A 403 1.76 12.60 -8.93
C THR A 403 0.95 12.52 -10.22
N THR A 404 -0.09 13.34 -10.35
CA THR A 404 -0.94 13.36 -11.55
C THR A 404 -0.14 13.78 -12.78
N LEU A 405 0.62 14.88 -12.70
CA LEU A 405 1.42 15.37 -13.81
C LEU A 405 2.49 14.36 -14.25
N VAL A 406 3.21 13.78 -13.28
CA VAL A 406 4.25 12.79 -13.58
C VAL A 406 3.64 11.51 -14.15
N ASN A 407 2.48 11.07 -13.67
CA ASN A 407 1.79 9.92 -14.25
C ASN A 407 1.30 10.20 -15.67
N LEU A 408 0.87 11.42 -15.99
CA LEU A 408 0.54 11.80 -17.38
C LEU A 408 1.76 11.75 -18.31
N VAL A 409 2.93 12.19 -17.84
CA VAL A 409 4.20 12.02 -18.57
C VAL A 409 4.51 10.53 -18.78
N GLY A 410 4.28 9.69 -17.77
CA GLY A 410 4.41 8.24 -17.87
C GLY A 410 3.43 7.61 -18.88
N VAL A 411 2.17 8.05 -18.88
CA VAL A 411 1.18 7.63 -19.89
C VAL A 411 1.62 8.02 -21.31
N ALA A 412 2.14 9.24 -21.49
CA ALA A 412 2.67 9.68 -22.78
C ALA A 412 3.87 8.81 -23.23
N ARG A 413 4.76 8.42 -22.30
CA ARG A 413 5.86 7.49 -22.59
C ARG A 413 5.36 6.11 -23.00
N ILE A 414 4.36 5.57 -22.30
CA ILE A 414 3.75 4.27 -22.64
C ILE A 414 3.05 4.35 -24.00
N ALA A 415 2.32 5.42 -24.29
CA ALA A 415 1.69 5.65 -25.58
C ALA A 415 2.72 5.64 -26.72
N HIS A 416 3.87 6.31 -26.52
CA HIS A 416 4.98 6.28 -27.48
C HIS A 416 5.56 4.87 -27.67
N LEU A 417 5.74 4.10 -26.60
CA LEU A 417 6.26 2.72 -26.66
C LEU A 417 5.30 1.77 -27.40
N LEU A 418 4.00 2.01 -27.26
CA LEU A 418 2.94 1.20 -27.87
C LEU A 418 2.46 1.77 -29.23
N HIS A 419 3.12 2.83 -29.75
CA HIS A 419 2.74 3.52 -30.99
C HIS A 419 1.29 4.02 -31.02
N LEU A 420 0.78 4.46 -29.85
CA LEU A 420 -0.59 4.99 -29.70
C LEU A 420 -0.59 6.52 -29.69
N SER A 421 -1.71 7.10 -30.12
CA SER A 421 -1.95 8.52 -29.84
C SER A 421 -2.26 8.70 -28.33
N PHE A 422 -2.00 9.88 -27.78
CA PHE A 422 -2.32 10.15 -26.36
C PHE A 422 -3.83 10.00 -26.07
N ARG A 423 -4.67 10.22 -27.06
CA ARG A 423 -6.13 10.04 -26.94
C ARG A 423 -6.52 8.57 -26.79
N ASP A 424 -5.79 7.68 -27.46
CA ASP A 424 -6.05 6.24 -27.45
C ASP A 424 -5.30 5.53 -26.31
N ALA A 425 -4.37 6.23 -25.64
CA ALA A 425 -3.59 5.66 -24.54
C ALA A 425 -4.44 5.26 -23.33
N LEU A 426 -5.54 5.94 -23.09
CA LEU A 426 -6.43 5.67 -21.96
C LEU A 426 -7.88 5.47 -22.43
N PRO A 427 -8.66 4.61 -21.74
CA PRO A 427 -10.07 4.38 -22.04
C PRO A 427 -10.97 5.50 -21.50
N TRP A 428 -10.82 6.73 -22.01
CA TRP A 428 -11.43 7.97 -21.49
C TRP A 428 -12.95 7.88 -21.33
N SER A 429 -13.65 7.29 -22.29
CA SER A 429 -15.11 7.15 -22.24
C SER A 429 -15.56 6.24 -21.10
N ARG A 430 -14.80 5.16 -20.82
CA ARG A 430 -15.09 4.28 -19.68
C ARG A 430 -14.80 4.98 -18.37
N LEU A 431 -13.68 5.70 -18.28
CA LEU A 431 -13.30 6.48 -17.10
C LEU A 431 -14.32 7.56 -16.76
N ALA A 432 -14.74 8.34 -17.76
CA ALA A 432 -15.78 9.36 -17.61
C ALA A 432 -17.11 8.76 -17.14
N GLY A 433 -17.53 7.63 -17.72
CA GLY A 433 -18.75 6.93 -17.33
C GLY A 433 -18.70 6.40 -15.90
N VAL A 434 -17.54 5.90 -15.45
CA VAL A 434 -17.35 5.44 -14.05
C VAL A 434 -17.40 6.64 -13.11
N PHE A 435 -16.70 7.72 -13.44
CA PHE A 435 -16.68 8.94 -12.61
C PHE A 435 -18.07 9.56 -12.46
N LEU A 436 -18.82 9.66 -13.57
CA LEU A 436 -20.19 10.17 -13.54
C LEU A 436 -21.10 9.34 -12.60
N ARG A 437 -21.06 8.01 -12.73
CA ARG A 437 -21.85 7.10 -11.87
C ARG A 437 -21.46 7.22 -10.41
N ALA A 438 -20.17 7.29 -10.12
CA ALA A 438 -19.67 7.46 -8.77
C ALA A 438 -20.17 8.80 -8.15
N THR A 439 -20.17 9.88 -8.95
CA THR A 439 -20.66 11.19 -8.50
C THR A 439 -22.17 11.18 -8.28
N VAL A 440 -22.93 10.57 -9.18
CA VAL A 440 -24.40 10.43 -9.01
C VAL A 440 -24.72 9.59 -7.78
N ALA A 441 -24.00 8.49 -7.55
CA ALA A 441 -24.18 7.66 -6.36
C ALA A 441 -23.85 8.40 -5.04
N ALA A 442 -23.10 9.49 -5.08
CA ALA A 442 -22.80 10.30 -3.89
C ALA A 442 -23.98 11.19 -3.44
N LEU A 443 -24.95 11.48 -4.30
CA LEU A 443 -26.10 12.37 -3.98
C LEU A 443 -26.94 11.87 -2.79
N PRO A 444 -27.36 10.59 -2.71
CA PRO A 444 -28.06 10.06 -1.54
C PRO A 444 -27.23 10.16 -0.25
N VAL A 445 -25.91 10.00 -0.34
CA VAL A 445 -25.02 10.09 0.83
C VAL A 445 -25.00 11.51 1.39
N LEU A 446 -24.96 12.52 0.53
CA LEU A 446 -25.04 13.93 0.93
C LEU A 446 -26.39 14.25 1.62
N TRP A 447 -27.47 13.63 1.16
CA TRP A 447 -28.78 13.77 1.78
C TRP A 447 -28.83 13.09 3.16
N ILE A 448 -28.33 11.86 3.29
CA ILE A 448 -28.24 11.13 4.56
C ILE A 448 -27.38 11.90 5.57
N ALA A 449 -26.25 12.43 5.14
CA ALA A 449 -25.35 13.21 5.99
C ALA A 449 -26.00 14.49 6.55
N ARG A 450 -27.01 15.06 5.85
CA ARG A 450 -27.76 16.21 6.30
C ARG A 450 -28.98 15.86 7.17
N ALA A 451 -29.63 14.74 6.86
CA ALA A 451 -30.89 14.34 7.49
C ALA A 451 -30.71 13.59 8.83
N TRP A 452 -29.59 12.83 8.93
CA TRP A 452 -29.34 12.01 10.11
C TRP A 452 -28.38 12.73 11.05
N GLY A 453 -28.90 13.14 12.21
CA GLY A 453 -28.17 13.80 13.29
C GLY A 453 -27.08 12.89 13.94
N PRO A 454 -26.82 13.00 15.23
CA PRO A 454 -25.54 12.71 15.88
C PRO A 454 -25.16 11.23 16.07
N GLN A 455 -25.70 10.27 15.31
CA GLN A 455 -25.24 8.86 15.37
C GLN A 455 -24.30 8.53 14.20
N PRO A 456 -23.00 8.84 14.32
CA PRO A 456 -22.08 8.83 13.16
C PRO A 456 -21.86 7.42 12.57
N ILE A 457 -21.89 6.36 13.38
CA ILE A 457 -21.64 4.98 12.91
C ILE A 457 -22.80 4.46 12.06
N VAL A 458 -24.04 4.69 12.49
CA VAL A 458 -25.24 4.26 11.76
C VAL A 458 -25.37 5.04 10.46
N ALA A 459 -25.15 6.36 10.50
CA ALA A 459 -25.13 7.20 9.32
C ALA A 459 -24.04 6.80 8.33
N LEU A 460 -22.87 6.41 8.81
CA LEU A 460 -21.76 5.93 7.99
C LEU A 460 -22.09 4.60 7.29
N ALA A 461 -22.67 3.64 8.04
CA ALA A 461 -23.10 2.34 7.50
C ALA A 461 -24.22 2.52 6.46
N ALA A 462 -25.25 3.31 6.77
CA ALA A 462 -26.34 3.62 5.85
C ALA A 462 -25.84 4.31 4.57
N SER A 463 -24.91 5.28 4.72
CA SER A 463 -24.24 5.92 3.59
C SER A 463 -23.50 4.95 2.70
N GLY A 464 -22.77 3.99 3.29
CA GLY A 464 -22.06 2.95 2.55
C GLY A 464 -22.99 2.04 1.75
N VAL A 465 -24.08 1.59 2.39
CA VAL A 465 -25.11 0.74 1.74
C VAL A 465 -25.82 1.51 0.63
N ALA A 466 -26.26 2.75 0.88
CA ALA A 466 -26.94 3.57 -0.12
C ALA A 466 -26.04 3.88 -1.32
N TYR A 467 -24.79 4.27 -1.05
CA TYR A 467 -23.79 4.51 -2.11
C TYR A 467 -23.55 3.27 -2.97
N GLY A 468 -23.28 2.13 -2.33
CA GLY A 468 -23.07 0.87 -3.01
C GLY A 468 -24.27 0.44 -3.85
N ALA A 469 -25.47 0.46 -3.29
CA ALA A 469 -26.70 0.09 -3.99
C ALA A 469 -26.91 0.94 -5.26
N VAL A 470 -26.77 2.27 -5.16
CA VAL A 470 -26.94 3.16 -6.31
C VAL A 470 -25.82 2.95 -7.35
N TYR A 471 -24.55 2.89 -6.92
CA TYR A 471 -23.44 2.73 -7.84
C TYR A 471 -23.52 1.41 -8.61
N PHE A 472 -23.73 0.28 -7.91
CA PHE A 472 -23.85 -1.02 -8.56
C PHE A 472 -25.14 -1.14 -9.38
N GLY A 473 -26.25 -0.57 -8.93
CA GLY A 473 -27.50 -0.49 -9.70
C GLY A 473 -27.32 0.23 -11.04
N LEU A 474 -26.67 1.41 -11.04
CA LEU A 474 -26.36 2.17 -12.25
C LEU A 474 -25.34 1.41 -13.16
N SER A 475 -24.45 0.64 -12.57
CA SER A 475 -23.46 -0.13 -13.32
C SER A 475 -24.07 -1.38 -13.96
N TYR A 476 -25.00 -2.05 -13.27
CA TYR A 476 -25.71 -3.24 -13.76
C TYR A 476 -26.67 -2.91 -14.91
N SER A 477 -27.39 -1.80 -14.84
CA SER A 477 -28.31 -1.37 -15.89
C SER A 477 -27.60 -1.15 -17.22
N MET A 478 -26.36 -0.62 -17.22
CA MET A 478 -25.59 -0.43 -18.47
C MET A 478 -25.03 -1.74 -19.05
N VAL A 479 -24.73 -2.74 -18.21
CA VAL A 479 -24.30 -4.07 -18.70
C VAL A 479 -25.47 -4.76 -19.41
N ARG A 480 -26.68 -4.65 -18.90
CA ARG A 480 -27.89 -5.20 -19.54
C ARG A 480 -28.21 -4.50 -20.87
N VAL A 481 -28.14 -3.17 -20.93
CA VAL A 481 -28.40 -2.41 -22.16
C VAL A 481 -27.39 -2.76 -23.27
N LYS A 482 -26.14 -3.08 -22.94
CA LYS A 482 -25.15 -3.58 -23.92
C LYS A 482 -25.28 -5.05 -24.28
N ALA A 483 -25.96 -5.85 -23.47
CA ALA A 483 -26.15 -7.28 -23.70
C ALA A 483 -27.49 -7.61 -24.40
N ASP A 484 -28.33 -6.62 -24.68
CA ASP A 484 -29.61 -6.81 -25.39
C ASP A 484 -29.39 -6.70 -26.91
N PRO A 485 -29.31 -7.85 -27.65
CA PRO A 485 -29.04 -7.85 -29.07
C PRO A 485 -30.24 -7.41 -29.93
N THR A 486 -31.39 -7.09 -29.31
CA THR A 486 -32.61 -6.73 -30.04
C THR A 486 -32.65 -5.29 -30.54
N ALA A 487 -31.70 -4.44 -30.13
CA ALA A 487 -31.60 -3.05 -30.63
C ALA A 487 -30.84 -2.91 -31.97
N ALA A 488 -30.36 -3.99 -32.56
CA ALA A 488 -29.58 -3.99 -33.82
C ALA A 488 -30.23 -4.78 -34.98
N LEU A 489 -31.55 -4.94 -34.99
CA LEU A 489 -32.27 -5.43 -36.16
C LEU A 489 -32.75 -4.25 -37.02
N VAL A 490 -31.81 -3.63 -37.75
CA VAL A 490 -32.14 -2.96 -38.98
C VAL A 490 -32.24 -4.05 -40.06
N PRO A 491 -33.34 -4.14 -40.84
CA PRO A 491 -33.47 -5.17 -41.87
C PRO A 491 -32.46 -4.88 -42.97
N VAL A 492 -31.55 -5.81 -43.22
CA VAL A 492 -30.76 -5.83 -44.46
C VAL A 492 -31.70 -6.35 -45.53
N GLU A 493 -32.19 -5.47 -46.39
CA GLU A 493 -32.88 -5.84 -47.61
C GLU A 493 -31.99 -6.74 -48.47
N SER A 494 -32.52 -7.92 -48.73
CA SER A 494 -31.94 -8.91 -49.64
C SER A 494 -31.99 -8.44 -51.07
N GLY A 495 -30.88 -7.89 -51.54
CA GLY A 495 -30.63 -7.64 -52.98
C GLY A 495 -29.86 -8.82 -53.60
N PHE A 496 -30.51 -9.94 -53.83
CA PHE A 496 -30.01 -10.93 -54.79
C PHE A 496 -30.44 -10.48 -56.17
N SER A 497 -29.52 -10.04 -57.01
CA SER A 497 -29.66 -9.98 -58.48
C SER A 497 -28.59 -10.90 -59.07
N ARG A 498 -29.05 -11.95 -59.75
CA ARG A 498 -28.28 -12.81 -60.63
C ARG A 498 -27.85 -12.00 -61.87
N THR A 499 -26.62 -12.03 -62.24
CA THR A 499 -26.09 -12.44 -63.58
C THR A 499 -24.62 -12.75 -63.45
#